data_70eb6300674692e3b717d520dac90e48
#
_entry.id   70eb6300674692e3b717d520dac90e48
#
_cell.length_a   1.000
_cell.length_b   1.000
_cell.length_c   1.000
_cell.angle_alpha   90.00
_cell.angle_beta   90.00
_cell.angle_gamma   90.00
#
_symmetry.space_group_name_H-M   'P 1'
#
loop_
_entity.id
_entity.type
_entity.pdbx_description
1 polymer ?
#
loop_
_entity_poly.entity_id
_entity_poly.type
_entity_poly.pdbx_seq_one_letter_code
_entity_poly.pdbx_strand_id
1 'polypeptide(L)'
;MTQVPAPLEIKLHKRSKTLELVYADGQFELTAEFLRVHSPSAEVRGHGIGQEVLQTGKKFVGISGLEASGNYALKIIFDDGHDSGLYTWPYLHDLAHNQATYWQAYLDRLTAAGESRDKGLIALG
;
A
#
# COMPACT_ATOMS: atom_id res chain seq x y z
N MET A 1 2.46 -26.71 -6.95
CA MET A 1 2.58 -25.39 -6.33
C MET A 1 1.27 -24.65 -6.38
N THR A 2 0.85 -24.15 -5.25
CA THR A 2 -0.41 -23.43 -5.18
C THR A 2 -0.18 -21.97 -5.56
N GLN A 3 -0.85 -21.51 -6.59
CA GLN A 3 -0.81 -20.10 -6.95
C GLN A 3 -1.78 -19.34 -6.06
N VAL A 4 -1.36 -18.15 -5.65
CA VAL A 4 -2.26 -17.26 -4.91
C VAL A 4 -3.24 -16.68 -5.93
N PRO A 5 -4.54 -16.90 -5.75
CA PRO A 5 -5.52 -16.38 -6.70
C PRO A 5 -5.74 -14.88 -6.53
N ALA A 6 -6.29 -14.28 -7.58
CA ALA A 6 -6.80 -12.93 -7.47
C ALA A 6 -7.94 -12.89 -6.45
N PRO A 7 -8.19 -11.74 -5.81
CA PRO A 7 -9.39 -11.59 -4.98
C PRO A 7 -10.65 -11.86 -5.80
N LEU A 8 -11.68 -12.38 -5.15
CA LEU A 8 -12.99 -12.56 -5.77
C LEU A 8 -13.64 -11.21 -6.06
N GLU A 9 -13.42 -10.24 -5.17
CA GLU A 9 -13.90 -8.88 -5.33
C GLU A 9 -12.86 -7.89 -4.80
N ILE A 10 -12.84 -6.72 -5.41
CA ILE A 10 -12.04 -5.58 -4.94
C ILE A 10 -13.00 -4.40 -4.84
N LYS A 11 -13.11 -3.82 -3.65
CA LYS A 11 -14.02 -2.70 -3.41
C LYS A 11 -13.22 -1.48 -2.95
N LEU A 12 -13.34 -0.40 -3.70
CA LEU A 12 -12.69 0.85 -3.35
C LEU A 12 -13.64 1.74 -2.57
N HIS A 13 -13.24 2.08 -1.36
CA HIS A 13 -13.99 2.99 -0.49
C HIS A 13 -13.26 4.33 -0.44
N LYS A 14 -13.60 5.22 -1.37
CA LYS A 14 -12.86 6.48 -1.53
C LYS A 14 -12.97 7.39 -0.32
N ARG A 15 -14.14 7.45 0.31
CA ARG A 15 -14.36 8.33 1.45
C ARG A 15 -13.54 7.89 2.67
N SER A 16 -13.53 6.61 2.96
CA SER A 16 -12.75 6.08 4.08
C SER A 16 -11.30 5.82 3.72
N LYS A 17 -10.94 5.95 2.44
CA LYS A 17 -9.58 5.76 1.93
C LYS A 17 -9.08 4.35 2.22
N THR A 18 -9.90 3.35 1.90
CA THR A 18 -9.55 1.96 2.09
C THR A 18 -9.85 1.15 0.84
N LEU A 19 -9.13 0.05 0.70
CA LEU A 19 -9.35 -0.95 -0.35
C LEU A 19 -9.71 -2.25 0.32
N GLU A 20 -10.86 -2.79 -0.04
CA GLU A 20 -11.32 -4.05 0.52
C GLU A 20 -11.08 -5.17 -0.47
N LEU A 21 -10.42 -6.22 -0.01
CA LEU A 21 -10.13 -7.42 -0.81
C LEU A 21 -10.96 -8.57 -0.26
N VAL A 22 -11.75 -9.19 -1.11
CA VAL A 22 -12.59 -10.33 -0.73
C VAL A 22 -12.03 -11.60 -1.35
N TYR A 23 -11.67 -12.54 -0.50
CA TYR A 23 -11.18 -13.86 -0.90
C TYR A 23 -12.17 -14.92 -0.44
N ALA A 24 -12.01 -16.13 -0.94
CA ALA A 24 -12.89 -17.24 -0.54
C ALA A 24 -12.83 -17.50 0.97
N ASP A 25 -11.69 -17.24 1.60
CA ASP A 25 -11.45 -17.53 3.02
C ASP A 25 -11.52 -16.28 3.92
N GLY A 26 -11.89 -15.14 3.40
CA GLY A 26 -12.02 -13.95 4.25
C GLY A 26 -12.01 -12.64 3.50
N GLN A 27 -12.20 -11.58 4.26
CA GLN A 27 -12.20 -10.21 3.75
C GLN A 27 -11.14 -9.41 4.49
N PHE A 28 -10.45 -8.52 3.76
CA PHE A 28 -9.40 -7.70 4.32
C PHE A 28 -9.58 -6.26 3.85
N GLU A 29 -9.46 -5.32 4.78
CA GLU A 29 -9.53 -3.90 4.45
C GLU A 29 -8.16 -3.28 4.68
N LEU A 30 -7.60 -2.68 3.64
CA LEU A 30 -6.27 -2.07 3.68
C LEU A 30 -6.41 -0.57 3.47
N THR A 31 -5.74 0.22 4.31
CA THR A 31 -5.79 1.67 4.13
C THR A 31 -4.95 2.09 2.92
N ALA A 32 -5.32 3.20 2.32
CA ALA A 32 -4.55 3.78 1.23
C ALA A 32 -3.12 4.08 1.68
N GLU A 33 -2.96 4.59 2.89
CA GLU A 33 -1.62 4.87 3.45
C GLU A 33 -0.78 3.60 3.50
N PHE A 34 -1.32 2.51 4.03
CA PHE A 34 -0.60 1.23 4.12
C PHE A 34 -0.16 0.75 2.74
N LEU A 35 -1.06 0.80 1.77
CA LEU A 35 -0.74 0.40 0.39
C LEU A 35 0.30 1.32 -0.23
N ARG A 36 0.19 2.63 0.02
CA ARG A 36 1.10 3.62 -0.54
C ARG A 36 2.53 3.46 -0.04
N VAL A 37 2.69 3.27 1.27
CA VAL A 37 4.04 3.14 1.84
C VAL A 37 4.67 1.79 1.51
N HIS A 38 3.89 0.83 1.06
CA HIS A 38 4.36 -0.49 0.63
C HIS A 38 4.28 -0.67 -0.89
N SER A 39 4.24 0.43 -1.65
CA SER A 39 4.17 0.35 -3.11
C SER A 39 5.33 -0.47 -3.65
N PRO A 40 5.07 -1.38 -4.59
CA PRO A 40 6.14 -2.19 -5.19
C PRO A 40 6.90 -1.49 -6.29
N SER A 41 6.67 -0.19 -6.51
CA SER A 41 7.41 0.55 -7.52
C SER A 41 8.88 0.70 -7.14
N ALA A 42 9.73 0.91 -8.15
CA ALA A 42 11.17 1.12 -7.92
C ALA A 42 11.43 2.38 -7.08
N GLU A 43 10.55 3.38 -7.16
CA GLU A 43 10.68 4.61 -6.38
C GLU A 43 10.63 4.34 -4.88
N VAL A 44 9.93 3.30 -4.46
CA VAL A 44 9.78 2.94 -3.06
C VAL A 44 10.74 1.82 -2.68
N ARG A 45 10.87 0.79 -3.53
CA ARG A 45 11.75 -0.34 -3.24
C ARG A 45 13.24 -0.01 -3.34
N GLY A 46 13.60 1.02 -4.11
CA GLY A 46 14.99 1.35 -4.34
C GLY A 46 15.68 0.34 -5.24
N HIS A 47 16.98 0.18 -5.06
CA HIS A 47 17.80 -0.65 -5.94
C HIS A 47 18.11 -2.04 -5.39
N GLY A 48 17.45 -2.45 -4.30
CA GLY A 48 17.66 -3.76 -3.72
C GLY A 48 17.35 -3.78 -2.23
N ILE A 49 17.62 -4.92 -1.62
CA ILE A 49 17.36 -5.11 -0.19
C ILE A 49 18.19 -4.10 0.62
N GLY A 50 17.53 -3.40 1.53
CA GLY A 50 18.17 -2.36 2.33
C GLY A 50 18.24 -1.00 1.66
N GLN A 51 17.78 -0.90 0.41
CA GLN A 51 17.75 0.36 -0.33
C GLN A 51 16.35 0.95 -0.43
N GLU A 52 15.40 0.40 0.31
CA GLU A 52 14.02 0.89 0.30
C GLU A 52 13.98 2.33 0.76
N VAL A 53 13.17 3.14 0.07
CA VAL A 53 13.00 4.54 0.40
C VAL A 53 11.84 4.68 1.38
N LEU A 54 12.14 5.10 2.59
CA LEU A 54 11.12 5.29 3.63
C LEU A 54 10.14 6.38 3.19
N GLN A 55 8.86 6.03 3.12
CA GLN A 55 7.83 6.96 2.73
C GLN A 55 7.34 7.73 3.95
N THR A 56 7.25 9.06 3.85
CA THR A 56 6.79 9.91 4.93
C THR A 56 5.67 10.81 4.42
N GLY A 57 4.89 11.37 5.35
CA GLY A 57 3.86 12.32 4.99
C GLY A 57 2.69 11.73 4.22
N LYS A 58 2.41 10.44 4.37
CA LYS A 58 1.37 9.75 3.59
C LYS A 58 0.08 9.49 4.36
N LYS A 59 -0.04 10.05 5.57
CA LYS A 59 -1.17 9.78 6.46
C LYS A 59 -2.53 10.05 5.82
N PHE A 60 -2.61 11.05 4.94
CA PHE A 60 -3.89 11.46 4.34
C PHE A 60 -4.01 11.10 2.87
N VAL A 61 -3.13 10.26 2.35
CA VAL A 61 -3.21 9.84 0.96
C VAL A 61 -4.48 9.03 0.73
N GLY A 62 -5.09 9.22 -0.44
CA GLY A 62 -6.25 8.46 -0.86
C GLY A 62 -5.98 7.75 -2.18
N ILE A 63 -6.96 6.99 -2.63
CA ILE A 63 -6.89 6.27 -3.89
C ILE A 63 -7.86 6.93 -4.86
N SER A 64 -7.32 7.40 -6.00
CA SER A 64 -8.13 8.02 -7.05
C SER A 64 -8.76 6.98 -7.98
N GLY A 65 -8.09 5.87 -8.21
CA GLY A 65 -8.60 4.86 -9.11
C GLY A 65 -7.80 3.57 -9.08
N LEU A 66 -8.33 2.59 -9.79
CA LEU A 66 -7.73 1.26 -9.89
C LEU A 66 -7.76 0.85 -11.37
N GLU A 67 -6.71 0.18 -11.82
CA GLU A 67 -6.66 -0.40 -13.17
C GLU A 67 -6.10 -1.82 -13.09
N ALA A 68 -6.73 -2.72 -13.82
CA ALA A 68 -6.17 -4.06 -13.95
C ALA A 68 -4.93 -4.02 -14.83
N SER A 69 -3.88 -4.74 -14.44
CA SER A 69 -2.69 -4.90 -15.26
C SER A 69 -2.62 -6.36 -15.69
N GLY A 70 -3.02 -6.62 -16.93
CA GLY A 70 -3.22 -7.98 -17.40
C GLY A 70 -4.17 -8.72 -16.47
N ASN A 71 -3.89 -9.98 -16.21
CA ASN A 71 -4.64 -10.77 -15.24
C ASN A 71 -3.80 -11.12 -14.00
N TYR A 72 -2.69 -10.39 -13.78
CA TYR A 72 -1.73 -10.75 -12.75
C TYR A 72 -1.52 -9.69 -11.68
N ALA A 73 -2.01 -8.46 -11.87
CA ALA A 73 -1.72 -7.38 -10.95
C ALA A 73 -2.79 -6.28 -10.99
N LEU A 74 -2.77 -5.45 -9.97
CA LEU A 74 -3.61 -4.27 -9.86
C LEU A 74 -2.70 -3.04 -9.79
N LYS A 75 -2.99 -2.06 -10.63
CA LYS A 75 -2.35 -0.75 -10.56
C LYS A 75 -3.22 0.15 -9.70
N ILE A 76 -2.65 0.69 -8.64
CA ILE A 76 -3.35 1.60 -7.74
C ILE A 76 -2.90 3.02 -8.06
N ILE A 77 -3.85 3.90 -8.32
CA ILE A 77 -3.60 5.29 -8.63
C ILE A 77 -3.92 6.10 -7.37
N PHE A 78 -2.87 6.61 -6.73
CA PHE A 78 -3.01 7.39 -5.50
C PHE A 78 -3.22 8.87 -5.82
N ASP A 79 -3.86 9.59 -4.92
CA ASP A 79 -4.17 11.00 -5.14
C ASP A 79 -2.97 11.93 -4.96
N ASP A 80 -1.82 11.40 -4.53
CA ASP A 80 -0.56 12.16 -4.50
C ASP A 80 0.23 12.05 -5.80
N GLY A 81 -0.35 11.45 -6.83
CA GLY A 81 0.27 11.30 -8.14
C GLY A 81 1.08 10.03 -8.33
N HIS A 82 1.23 9.21 -7.29
CA HIS A 82 1.96 7.95 -7.38
C HIS A 82 1.08 6.87 -8.01
N ASP A 83 1.50 6.32 -9.14
CA ASP A 83 0.74 5.29 -9.84
C ASP A 83 1.62 4.23 -10.50
N SER A 84 2.90 4.19 -10.16
CA SER A 84 3.85 3.30 -10.82
C SER A 84 3.97 1.91 -10.19
N GLY A 85 3.28 1.64 -9.09
CA GLY A 85 3.34 0.35 -8.43
C GLY A 85 2.32 -0.63 -8.97
N LEU A 86 2.77 -1.82 -9.38
CA LEU A 86 1.88 -2.90 -9.80
C LEU A 86 1.83 -3.93 -8.68
N TYR A 87 0.66 -4.03 -8.05
CA TYR A 87 0.45 -4.95 -6.91
C TYR A 87 0.02 -6.29 -7.47
N THR A 88 0.94 -7.25 -7.54
CA THR A 88 0.61 -8.60 -7.99
C THR A 88 -0.32 -9.28 -6.98
N TRP A 89 -1.07 -10.29 -7.44
CA TRP A 89 -1.98 -10.99 -6.54
C TRP A 89 -1.27 -11.61 -5.34
N PRO A 90 -0.11 -12.27 -5.50
CA PRO A 90 0.61 -12.77 -4.32
C PRO A 90 1.05 -11.65 -3.36
N TYR A 91 1.47 -10.51 -3.90
CA TYR A 91 1.91 -9.39 -3.05
C TYR A 91 0.73 -8.81 -2.26
N LEU A 92 -0.41 -8.59 -2.92
CA LEU A 92 -1.61 -8.10 -2.23
C LEU A 92 -2.07 -9.06 -1.13
N HIS A 93 -2.03 -10.35 -1.42
CA HIS A 93 -2.40 -11.38 -0.46
C HIS A 93 -1.47 -11.33 0.76
N ASP A 94 -0.16 -11.20 0.52
CA ASP A 94 0.83 -11.08 1.58
C ASP A 94 0.58 -9.83 2.43
N LEU A 95 0.34 -8.68 1.81
CA LEU A 95 0.04 -7.45 2.52
C LEU A 95 -1.21 -7.60 3.37
N ALA A 96 -2.26 -8.23 2.83
CA ALA A 96 -3.52 -8.40 3.54
C ALA A 96 -3.35 -9.29 4.77
N HIS A 97 -2.60 -10.38 4.64
CA HIS A 97 -2.45 -11.36 5.73
C HIS A 97 -1.43 -10.95 6.78
N ASN A 98 -0.51 -10.04 6.45
CA ASN A 98 0.56 -9.61 7.37
C ASN A 98 0.49 -8.14 7.69
N GLN A 99 -0.69 -7.57 7.60
CA GLN A 99 -0.92 -6.14 7.69
C GLN A 99 -0.38 -5.55 9.00
N ALA A 100 -0.72 -6.17 10.14
CA ALA A 100 -0.30 -5.64 11.44
C ALA A 100 1.22 -5.69 11.59
N THR A 101 1.86 -6.76 11.14
CA THR A 101 3.31 -6.93 11.23
C THR A 101 4.03 -5.88 10.39
N TYR A 102 3.59 -5.71 9.15
CA TYR A 102 4.23 -4.74 8.25
C TYR A 102 3.96 -3.30 8.70
N TRP A 103 2.78 -3.03 9.24
CA TRP A 103 2.47 -1.70 9.74
C TRP A 103 3.35 -1.33 10.93
N GLN A 104 3.53 -2.26 11.88
CA GLN A 104 4.38 -2.01 13.03
C GLN A 104 5.84 -1.79 12.60
N ALA A 105 6.33 -2.60 11.65
CA ALA A 105 7.69 -2.43 11.13
C ALA A 105 7.86 -1.05 10.48
N TYR A 106 6.83 -0.58 9.77
CA TYR A 106 6.86 0.74 9.16
C TYR A 106 6.92 1.84 10.23
N LEU A 107 6.10 1.74 11.26
CA LEU A 107 6.11 2.71 12.36
C LEU A 107 7.47 2.74 13.07
N ASP A 108 8.09 1.57 13.26
CA ASP A 108 9.41 1.46 13.88
C ASP A 108 10.48 2.15 13.02
N ARG A 109 10.37 2.00 11.69
CA ARG A 109 11.31 2.67 10.77
C ARG A 109 11.16 4.18 10.81
N LEU A 110 9.93 4.67 10.91
CA LEU A 110 9.68 6.12 11.06
C LEU A 110 10.32 6.64 12.34
N THR A 111 10.11 5.95 13.44
CA THR A 111 10.68 6.34 14.73
C THR A 111 12.21 6.35 14.67
N ALA A 112 12.81 5.30 14.12
CA ALA A 112 14.27 5.19 14.01
C ALA A 112 14.85 6.30 13.15
N ALA A 113 14.13 6.78 12.16
CA ALA A 113 14.58 7.83 11.24
C ALA A 113 14.22 9.23 11.72
N GLY A 114 13.48 9.36 12.84
CA GLY A 114 13.01 10.65 13.31
C GLY A 114 11.97 11.27 12.39
N GLU A 115 11.22 10.46 11.66
CA GLU A 115 10.23 10.91 10.70
C GLU A 115 8.82 10.63 11.20
N SER A 116 7.80 11.13 10.50
CA SER A 116 6.42 10.92 10.89
C SER A 116 5.51 10.70 9.70
N ARG A 117 4.33 10.14 9.96
CA ARG A 117 3.31 9.90 8.96
C ARG A 117 2.73 11.19 8.41
N ASP A 118 2.70 12.24 9.20
CA ASP A 118 2.11 13.53 8.84
C ASP A 118 3.16 14.58 8.49
N LYS A 119 4.40 14.18 8.31
CA LYS A 119 5.46 15.07 7.85
C LYS A 119 5.07 15.63 6.48
N GLY A 120 5.27 16.91 6.28
CA GLY A 120 4.83 17.58 5.06
C GLY A 120 3.51 18.31 5.24
N LEU A 121 2.79 18.02 6.32
CA LEU A 121 1.68 18.85 6.72
C LEU A 121 2.29 19.99 7.53
N ILE A 122 2.35 21.13 6.94
CA ILE A 122 2.98 22.26 7.59
C ILE A 122 2.04 22.80 8.65
N ALA A 123 2.42 22.64 9.89
CA ALA A 123 1.77 23.34 10.95
C ALA A 123 2.28 24.77 10.89
N LEU A 124 1.50 25.62 10.30
CA LEU A 124 1.77 27.04 10.32
C LEU A 124 1.21 27.55 11.63
N GLY A 125 2.00 27.45 12.60
CA GLY A 125 1.60 27.98 13.89
C GLY A 125 2.28 29.25 14.15
#